data_b4fe7da15008f7ca62d6ac405091de23
#
_entry.id   b4fe7da15008f7ca62d6ac405091de23
#
_cell.length_a   1.000
_cell.length_b   1.000
_cell.length_c   1.000
_cell.angle_alpha   90.00
_cell.angle_beta   90.00
_cell.angle_gamma   90.00
#
_symmetry.space_group_name_H-M   'P 1'
#
loop_
_entity.id
_entity.type
_entity.pdbx_description
1 polymer ?
#
loop_
_entity_poly.entity_id
_entity_poly.type
_entity_poly.pdbx_seq_one_letter_code
_entity_poly.pdbx_strand_id
1 'polypeptide(L)'
;MALFLRLFDITKGDITINEIDIKKLKLNSLRNIFSLVSQDTVLFDGTISENIKYNSGHNQSNINHFANIACVNDFANKLPLKLDTKIGENGIKLSGGQRQRISIARALAQKSPVVILDEPTSNLDLKTESKLFNNLYHLPKITMIVVAHRLSTIKNFDEIFYIENGEVIEKGTHKTLMAKKKNYYNLYQRQIKKNA
;
A
#
# COMPACT_ATOMS: atom_id res chain seq x y z
N MET A 1 6.05 1.40 10.54
CA MET A 1 4.81 0.60 10.33
C MET A 1 4.53 -0.33 11.53
N ALA A 2 5.51 -1.09 12.01
CA ALA A 2 5.35 -2.07 13.10
C ALA A 2 4.77 -1.49 14.41
N LEU A 3 5.04 -0.23 14.72
CA LEU A 3 4.53 0.45 15.91
C LEU A 3 3.01 0.69 15.85
N PHE A 4 2.43 0.97 14.69
CA PHE A 4 0.97 1.13 14.54
C PHE A 4 0.21 -0.16 14.85
N LEU A 5 0.80 -1.31 14.51
CA LEU A 5 0.22 -2.63 14.74
C LEU A 5 0.56 -3.21 16.12
N ARG A 6 1.29 -2.44 16.95
CA ARG A 6 1.84 -2.90 18.22
C ARG A 6 2.56 -4.25 18.10
N LEU A 7 3.44 -4.38 17.09
CA LEU A 7 4.40 -5.48 17.00
C LEU A 7 5.61 -5.20 17.90
N PHE A 8 5.86 -3.92 18.19
CA PHE A 8 6.83 -3.42 19.17
C PHE A 8 6.20 -2.29 19.96
N ASP A 9 6.61 -2.15 21.22
CA ASP A 9 6.18 -1.03 22.05
C ASP A 9 7.00 0.22 21.74
N ILE A 10 6.38 1.38 21.92
CA ILE A 10 7.03 2.69 21.81
C ILE A 10 7.82 2.99 23.10
N THR A 11 9.03 3.52 22.94
CA THR A 11 9.91 3.88 24.06
C THR A 11 9.60 5.27 24.63
N LYS A 12 9.17 6.22 23.79
CA LYS A 12 8.80 7.60 24.17
C LYS A 12 7.67 8.11 23.30
N GLY A 13 6.87 9.02 23.86
CA GLY A 13 5.69 9.60 23.20
C GLY A 13 4.50 8.65 23.17
N ASP A 14 3.46 9.02 22.40
CA ASP A 14 2.20 8.29 22.32
C ASP A 14 1.78 8.14 20.86
N ILE A 15 1.06 7.06 20.56
CA ILE A 15 0.35 6.87 19.29
C ILE A 15 -1.14 6.80 19.64
N THR A 16 -1.93 7.69 19.04
CA THR A 16 -3.37 7.74 19.28
C THR A 16 -4.14 7.53 17.98
N ILE A 17 -5.32 6.91 18.10
CA ILE A 17 -6.33 6.81 17.04
C ILE A 17 -7.61 7.42 17.57
N ASN A 18 -8.10 8.49 16.95
CA ASN A 18 -9.25 9.26 17.43
C ASN A 18 -9.10 9.61 18.92
N GLU A 19 -7.93 10.16 19.30
CA GLU A 19 -7.57 10.57 20.67
C GLU A 19 -7.43 9.42 21.70
N ILE A 20 -7.61 8.17 21.27
CA ILE A 20 -7.44 6.99 22.14
C ILE A 20 -6.04 6.44 21.94
N ASP A 21 -5.26 6.33 23.03
CA ASP A 21 -3.95 5.68 23.02
C ASP A 21 -4.10 4.22 22.57
N ILE A 22 -3.30 3.81 21.58
CA ILE A 22 -3.33 2.45 21.05
C ILE A 22 -3.03 1.38 22.09
N LYS A 23 -2.34 1.73 23.19
CA LYS A 23 -2.07 0.82 24.32
C LYS A 23 -3.34 0.42 25.06
N LYS A 24 -4.38 1.26 25.05
CA LYS A 24 -5.68 1.01 25.67
C LYS A 24 -6.60 0.14 24.82
N LEU A 25 -6.27 -0.05 23.54
CA LEU A 25 -7.08 -0.86 22.62
C LEU A 25 -6.73 -2.35 22.73
N LYS A 26 -7.73 -3.22 22.60
CA LYS A 26 -7.50 -4.66 22.42
C LYS A 26 -6.75 -4.89 21.08
N LEU A 27 -5.72 -5.74 21.09
CA LEU A 27 -4.87 -5.97 19.92
C LEU A 27 -5.65 -6.33 18.64
N ASN A 28 -6.65 -7.20 18.75
CA ASN A 28 -7.48 -7.57 17.62
C ASN A 28 -8.27 -6.37 17.07
N SER A 29 -8.85 -5.55 17.94
CA SER A 29 -9.56 -4.34 17.53
C SER A 29 -8.64 -3.33 16.86
N LEU A 30 -7.43 -3.12 17.43
CA LEU A 30 -6.42 -2.25 16.85
C LEU A 30 -5.99 -2.74 15.45
N ARG A 31 -5.66 -4.04 15.32
CA ARG A 31 -5.16 -4.60 14.06
C ARG A 31 -6.22 -4.61 12.96
N ASN A 32 -7.50 -4.73 13.31
CA ASN A 32 -8.61 -4.65 12.35
C ASN A 32 -8.80 -3.23 11.75
N ILE A 33 -8.23 -2.20 12.38
CA ILE A 33 -8.23 -0.84 11.82
C ILE A 33 -7.29 -0.73 10.62
N PHE A 34 -6.27 -1.57 10.55
CA PHE A 34 -5.21 -1.50 9.55
C PHE A 34 -5.22 -2.70 8.61
N SER A 35 -5.03 -2.44 7.32
CA SER A 35 -4.56 -3.43 6.36
C SER A 35 -3.14 -3.06 5.95
N LEU A 36 -2.22 -4.02 5.99
CA LEU A 36 -0.81 -3.81 5.67
C LEU A 36 -0.44 -4.54 4.37
N VAL A 37 0.20 -3.81 3.46
CA VAL A 37 0.98 -4.37 2.36
C VAL A 37 2.44 -4.13 2.66
N SER A 38 3.16 -5.18 3.00
CA SER A 38 4.61 -5.13 3.27
C SER A 38 5.41 -5.15 1.97
N GLN A 39 6.64 -4.67 2.03
CA GLN A 39 7.61 -4.71 0.94
C GLN A 39 7.81 -6.16 0.45
N ASP A 40 8.02 -7.10 1.39
CA ASP A 40 8.09 -8.53 1.09
C ASP A 40 6.67 -9.12 1.08
N THR A 41 6.19 -9.40 -0.12
CA THR A 41 4.84 -9.93 -0.33
C THR A 41 4.82 -11.44 -0.12
N VAL A 42 4.05 -11.90 0.85
CA VAL A 42 3.77 -13.31 1.10
C VAL A 42 2.40 -13.69 0.54
N LEU A 43 2.35 -14.69 -0.32
CA LEU A 43 1.13 -15.27 -0.86
C LEU A 43 0.99 -16.73 -0.40
N PHE A 44 -0.26 -17.18 -0.22
CA PHE A 44 -0.54 -18.56 0.14
C PHE A 44 -0.59 -19.44 -1.11
N ASP A 45 -0.26 -20.72 -0.97
CA ASP A 45 -0.53 -21.70 -2.01
C ASP A 45 -2.06 -21.81 -2.22
N GLY A 46 -2.47 -21.54 -3.46
CA GLY A 46 -3.88 -21.46 -3.83
C GLY A 46 -4.05 -20.67 -5.12
N THR A 47 -5.26 -20.22 -5.39
CA THR A 47 -5.58 -19.38 -6.55
C THR A 47 -5.37 -17.89 -6.25
N ILE A 48 -5.33 -17.06 -7.31
CA ILE A 48 -5.33 -15.61 -7.18
C ILE A 48 -6.56 -15.13 -6.40
N SER A 49 -7.74 -15.67 -6.74
CA SER A 49 -9.00 -15.34 -6.07
C SER A 49 -8.98 -15.66 -4.58
N GLU A 50 -8.51 -16.85 -4.17
CA GLU A 50 -8.36 -17.24 -2.78
C GLU A 50 -7.41 -16.33 -2.01
N ASN A 51 -6.31 -15.95 -2.62
CA ASN A 51 -5.36 -14.99 -2.04
C ASN A 51 -5.98 -13.62 -1.80
N ILE A 52 -6.77 -13.10 -2.72
CA ILE A 52 -7.47 -11.81 -2.55
C ILE A 52 -8.56 -11.92 -1.48
N LYS A 53 -9.32 -13.01 -1.51
CA LYS A 53 -10.43 -13.28 -0.60
C LYS A 53 -9.99 -13.49 0.85
N TYR A 54 -8.75 -13.87 1.08
CA TYR A 54 -8.23 -14.27 2.38
C TYR A 54 -8.78 -13.44 3.53
N ASN A 55 -9.51 -14.11 4.44
CA ASN A 55 -10.11 -13.54 5.65
C ASN A 55 -11.07 -12.34 5.43
N SER A 56 -11.58 -12.12 4.22
CA SER A 56 -12.42 -10.95 3.92
C SER A 56 -13.92 -11.22 3.90
N GLY A 57 -14.35 -12.47 3.86
CA GLY A 57 -15.78 -12.86 3.79
C GLY A 57 -16.49 -12.46 2.48
N HIS A 58 -15.77 -11.95 1.46
CA HIS A 58 -16.37 -11.46 0.22
C HIS A 58 -16.80 -12.58 -0.75
N ASN A 59 -17.84 -12.30 -1.54
CA ASN A 59 -18.22 -13.08 -2.71
C ASN A 59 -17.33 -12.77 -3.92
N GLN A 60 -17.47 -13.56 -5.00
CA GLN A 60 -16.65 -13.43 -6.21
C GLN A 60 -16.78 -12.06 -6.90
N SER A 61 -17.95 -11.43 -6.89
CA SER A 61 -18.16 -10.11 -7.49
C SER A 61 -17.30 -9.05 -6.82
N ASN A 62 -17.24 -9.05 -5.48
CA ASN A 62 -16.41 -8.13 -4.72
C ASN A 62 -14.92 -8.39 -4.95
N ILE A 63 -14.49 -9.65 -5.09
CA ILE A 63 -13.09 -10.01 -5.39
C ILE A 63 -12.68 -9.42 -6.75
N ASN A 64 -13.51 -9.53 -7.77
CA ASN A 64 -13.27 -8.92 -9.08
C ASN A 64 -13.09 -7.38 -8.99
N HIS A 65 -13.87 -6.73 -8.14
CA HIS A 65 -13.75 -5.28 -7.92
C HIS A 65 -12.37 -4.90 -7.37
N PHE A 66 -11.91 -5.57 -6.29
CA PHE A 66 -10.59 -5.30 -5.72
C PHE A 66 -9.45 -5.70 -6.66
N ALA A 67 -9.60 -6.79 -7.40
CA ALA A 67 -8.66 -7.21 -8.44
C ALA A 67 -8.52 -6.14 -9.54
N ASN A 68 -9.60 -5.47 -9.90
CA ASN A 68 -9.60 -4.39 -10.88
C ASN A 68 -8.86 -3.15 -10.33
N ILE A 69 -9.19 -2.71 -9.12
CA ILE A 69 -8.54 -1.55 -8.49
C ILE A 69 -7.03 -1.77 -8.42
N ALA A 70 -6.59 -2.94 -7.97
CA ALA A 70 -5.17 -3.29 -7.85
C ALA A 70 -4.51 -3.71 -9.18
N CYS A 71 -5.17 -3.54 -10.33
CA CYS A 71 -4.67 -3.92 -11.66
C CYS A 71 -4.29 -5.41 -11.78
N VAL A 72 -4.87 -6.30 -10.97
CA VAL A 72 -4.65 -7.75 -11.04
C VAL A 72 -5.25 -8.30 -12.33
N ASN A 73 -6.43 -7.84 -12.72
CA ASN A 73 -7.13 -8.29 -13.93
C ASN A 73 -6.35 -8.01 -15.22
N ASP A 74 -5.44 -7.04 -15.22
CA ASP A 74 -4.60 -6.72 -16.40
C ASP A 74 -3.70 -7.90 -16.81
N PHE A 75 -3.28 -8.73 -15.86
CA PHE A 75 -2.51 -9.93 -16.15
C PHE A 75 -3.32 -11.22 -15.98
N ALA A 76 -4.21 -11.27 -14.97
CA ALA A 76 -5.00 -12.47 -14.70
C ALA A 76 -5.88 -12.87 -15.89
N ASN A 77 -6.47 -11.91 -16.60
CA ASN A 77 -7.30 -12.17 -17.78
C ASN A 77 -6.53 -12.79 -18.97
N LYS A 78 -5.19 -12.76 -18.93
CA LYS A 78 -4.32 -13.42 -19.93
C LYS A 78 -4.03 -14.86 -19.56
N LEU A 79 -4.38 -15.31 -18.36
CA LEU A 79 -4.18 -16.68 -17.88
C LEU A 79 -5.41 -17.53 -18.23
N PRO A 80 -5.24 -18.84 -18.55
CA PRO A 80 -6.35 -19.72 -18.92
C PRO A 80 -7.49 -19.76 -17.90
N LEU A 81 -7.16 -19.81 -16.61
CA LEU A 81 -8.12 -19.86 -15.50
C LEU A 81 -8.36 -18.50 -14.83
N LYS A 82 -7.86 -17.42 -15.43
CA LYS A 82 -8.02 -16.04 -14.89
C LYS A 82 -7.70 -15.96 -13.39
N LEU A 83 -8.63 -15.46 -12.56
CA LEU A 83 -8.46 -15.36 -11.11
C LEU A 83 -8.43 -16.73 -10.40
N ASP A 84 -8.89 -17.79 -11.02
CA ASP A 84 -8.85 -19.15 -10.47
C ASP A 84 -7.54 -19.89 -10.79
N THR A 85 -6.57 -19.19 -11.37
CA THR A 85 -5.23 -19.72 -11.64
C THR A 85 -4.49 -19.98 -10.34
N LYS A 86 -3.99 -21.21 -10.15
CA LYS A 86 -3.13 -21.60 -9.02
C LYS A 86 -1.73 -21.00 -9.18
N ILE A 87 -1.27 -20.31 -8.15
CA ILE A 87 -0.03 -19.53 -8.18
C ILE A 87 1.18 -20.26 -7.58
N GLY A 88 0.95 -21.37 -6.88
CA GLY A 88 1.97 -22.14 -6.17
C GLY A 88 2.44 -21.46 -4.89
N GLU A 89 3.31 -22.16 -4.16
CA GLU A 89 3.84 -21.69 -2.89
C GLU A 89 4.51 -20.30 -3.06
N ASN A 90 4.16 -19.36 -2.18
CA ASN A 90 4.61 -17.97 -2.23
C ASN A 90 4.43 -17.26 -3.59
N GLY A 91 3.54 -17.79 -4.45
CA GLY A 91 3.29 -17.21 -5.75
C GLY A 91 4.47 -17.34 -6.73
N ILE A 92 5.24 -18.45 -6.65
CA ILE A 92 6.46 -18.68 -7.45
C ILE A 92 6.22 -18.54 -8.96
N LYS A 93 4.99 -18.79 -9.43
CA LYS A 93 4.62 -18.67 -10.85
C LYS A 93 4.37 -17.24 -11.30
N LEU A 94 4.48 -16.25 -10.39
CA LEU A 94 4.17 -14.85 -10.63
C LEU A 94 5.43 -13.97 -10.57
N SER A 95 5.43 -12.88 -11.35
CA SER A 95 6.44 -11.84 -11.18
C SER A 95 6.27 -11.10 -9.83
N GLY A 96 7.31 -10.42 -9.36
CA GLY A 96 7.25 -9.60 -8.13
C GLY A 96 6.10 -8.57 -8.17
N GLY A 97 5.94 -7.87 -9.29
CA GLY A 97 4.86 -6.89 -9.45
C GLY A 97 3.46 -7.52 -9.53
N GLN A 98 3.33 -8.76 -10.01
CA GLN A 98 2.05 -9.49 -9.96
C GLN A 98 1.70 -9.89 -8.54
N ARG A 99 2.67 -10.42 -7.76
CA ARG A 99 2.48 -10.72 -6.33
C ARG A 99 2.08 -9.49 -5.55
N GLN A 100 2.76 -8.37 -5.78
CA GLN A 100 2.50 -7.11 -5.09
C GLN A 100 1.08 -6.59 -5.33
N ARG A 101 0.59 -6.65 -6.59
CA ARG A 101 -0.79 -6.28 -6.92
C ARG A 101 -1.84 -7.17 -6.26
N ILE A 102 -1.59 -8.48 -6.16
CA ILE A 102 -2.48 -9.40 -5.41
C ILE A 102 -2.50 -9.04 -3.92
N SER A 103 -1.35 -8.71 -3.32
CA SER A 103 -1.29 -8.27 -1.92
C SER A 103 -2.06 -6.96 -1.68
N ILE A 104 -1.97 -6.01 -2.61
CA ILE A 104 -2.76 -4.76 -2.54
C ILE A 104 -4.25 -5.09 -2.64
N ALA A 105 -4.68 -5.93 -3.60
CA ALA A 105 -6.07 -6.35 -3.72
C ALA A 105 -6.59 -7.03 -2.44
N ARG A 106 -5.78 -7.90 -1.81
CA ARG A 106 -6.06 -8.53 -0.52
C ARG A 106 -6.26 -7.50 0.58
N ALA A 107 -5.36 -6.52 0.69
CA ALA A 107 -5.45 -5.46 1.70
C ALA A 107 -6.72 -4.62 1.54
N LEU A 108 -7.09 -4.27 0.31
CA LEU A 108 -8.32 -3.55 0.01
C LEU A 108 -9.58 -4.38 0.34
N ALA A 109 -9.53 -5.70 0.12
CA ALA A 109 -10.62 -6.62 0.42
C ALA A 109 -10.92 -6.71 1.93
N GLN A 110 -9.97 -6.40 2.80
CA GLN A 110 -10.20 -6.35 4.27
C GLN A 110 -11.15 -5.20 4.67
N LYS A 111 -11.33 -4.19 3.82
CA LYS A 111 -12.15 -2.97 4.11
C LYS A 111 -11.74 -2.26 5.40
N SER A 112 -10.50 -2.35 5.79
CA SER A 112 -9.96 -1.62 6.94
C SER A 112 -10.01 -0.11 6.69
N PRO A 113 -10.33 0.71 7.70
CA PRO A 113 -10.35 2.18 7.55
C PRO A 113 -9.01 2.77 7.13
N VAL A 114 -7.90 2.12 7.50
CA VAL A 114 -6.54 2.57 7.19
C VAL A 114 -5.80 1.49 6.41
N VAL A 115 -5.27 1.84 5.25
CA VAL A 115 -4.39 0.96 4.46
C VAL A 115 -2.98 1.49 4.51
N ILE A 116 -2.06 0.64 4.95
CA ILE A 116 -0.63 0.93 5.00
C ILE A 116 0.04 0.23 3.83
N LEU A 117 0.74 0.99 3.00
CA LEU A 117 1.46 0.50 1.84
C LEU A 117 2.95 0.78 2.02
N ASP A 118 3.76 -0.26 2.19
CA ASP A 118 5.21 -0.15 2.34
C ASP A 118 5.89 -0.48 1.01
N GLU A 119 6.40 0.53 0.34
CA GLU A 119 7.01 0.47 -0.99
C GLU A 119 6.18 -0.32 -2.03
N PRO A 120 4.89 0.01 -2.20
CA PRO A 120 3.95 -0.82 -2.95
C PRO A 120 4.21 -0.89 -4.46
N THR A 121 5.23 -0.20 -4.97
CA THR A 121 5.51 -0.11 -6.41
C THR A 121 6.95 -0.42 -6.79
N SER A 122 7.75 -0.93 -5.86
CA SER A 122 9.17 -1.26 -6.10
C SER A 122 9.37 -2.20 -7.30
N ASN A 123 8.43 -3.11 -7.55
CA ASN A 123 8.46 -4.12 -8.62
C ASN A 123 7.51 -3.80 -9.79
N LEU A 124 6.96 -2.58 -9.89
CA LEU A 124 6.04 -2.19 -10.96
C LEU A 124 6.73 -1.28 -11.98
N ASP A 125 6.32 -1.43 -13.25
CA ASP A 125 6.62 -0.44 -14.27
C ASP A 125 5.82 0.86 -14.05
N LEU A 126 6.30 1.98 -14.60
CA LEU A 126 5.73 3.31 -14.38
C LEU A 126 4.26 3.43 -14.84
N LYS A 127 3.88 2.73 -15.90
CA LYS A 127 2.50 2.75 -16.42
C LYS A 127 1.54 2.05 -15.47
N THR A 128 1.91 0.87 -15.01
CA THR A 128 1.12 0.09 -14.04
C THR A 128 1.03 0.81 -12.70
N GLU A 129 2.14 1.40 -12.22
CA GLU A 129 2.18 2.22 -11.01
C GLU A 129 1.20 3.40 -11.10
N SER A 130 1.28 4.19 -12.18
CA SER A 130 0.41 5.35 -12.38
C SER A 130 -1.07 4.95 -12.41
N LYS A 131 -1.42 3.85 -13.10
CA LYS A 131 -2.78 3.32 -13.15
C LYS A 131 -3.27 2.88 -11.78
N LEU A 132 -2.43 2.14 -11.03
CA LEU A 132 -2.74 1.66 -9.69
C LEU A 132 -3.06 2.82 -8.75
N PHE A 133 -2.17 3.81 -8.66
CA PHE A 133 -2.38 4.95 -7.76
C PHE A 133 -3.57 5.82 -8.19
N ASN A 134 -3.80 5.98 -9.50
CA ASN A 134 -5.02 6.64 -9.96
C ASN A 134 -6.29 5.93 -9.48
N ASN A 135 -6.31 4.59 -9.53
CA ASN A 135 -7.44 3.82 -8.99
C ASN A 135 -7.57 3.98 -7.46
N LEU A 136 -6.45 3.97 -6.73
CA LEU A 136 -6.42 4.11 -5.28
C LEU A 136 -6.91 5.49 -4.80
N TYR A 137 -6.52 6.56 -5.49
CA TYR A 137 -6.97 7.93 -5.15
C TYR A 137 -8.48 8.13 -5.26
N HIS A 138 -9.16 7.35 -6.10
CA HIS A 138 -10.60 7.44 -6.26
C HIS A 138 -11.40 6.56 -5.28
N LEU A 139 -10.70 5.87 -4.35
CA LEU A 139 -11.38 5.08 -3.33
C LEU A 139 -12.01 6.00 -2.26
N PRO A 140 -13.31 5.89 -2.02
CA PRO A 140 -13.97 6.69 -1.00
C PRO A 140 -13.64 6.20 0.41
N LYS A 141 -13.55 7.13 1.37
CA LYS A 141 -13.51 6.85 2.82
C LYS A 141 -12.36 5.94 3.29
N ILE A 142 -11.20 6.01 2.66
CA ILE A 142 -10.04 5.24 3.07
C ILE A 142 -8.88 6.19 3.43
N THR A 143 -8.23 5.95 4.54
CA THR A 143 -6.96 6.62 4.87
C THR A 143 -5.82 5.77 4.36
N MET A 144 -4.93 6.34 3.55
CA MET A 144 -3.73 5.64 3.07
C MET A 144 -2.49 6.23 3.71
N ILE A 145 -1.65 5.35 4.26
CA ILE A 145 -0.30 5.68 4.71
C ILE A 145 0.67 4.97 3.78
N VAL A 146 1.46 5.73 3.02
CA VAL A 146 2.35 5.17 2.01
C VAL A 146 3.78 5.53 2.31
N VAL A 147 4.65 4.52 2.41
CA VAL A 147 6.10 4.72 2.33
C VAL A 147 6.50 4.52 0.88
N ALA A 148 7.13 5.52 0.30
CA ALA A 148 7.51 5.48 -1.10
C ALA A 148 8.90 6.06 -1.34
N HIS A 149 9.67 5.38 -2.19
CA HIS A 149 10.92 5.90 -2.72
C HIS A 149 10.72 6.69 -4.04
N ARG A 150 9.61 6.44 -4.74
CA ARG A 150 9.28 7.15 -5.99
C ARG A 150 8.36 8.34 -5.68
N LEU A 151 8.89 9.54 -5.81
CA LEU A 151 8.16 10.76 -5.48
C LEU A 151 7.03 11.10 -6.47
N SER A 152 7.11 10.58 -7.71
CA SER A 152 6.01 10.67 -8.67
C SER A 152 4.70 10.10 -8.13
N THR A 153 4.81 9.06 -7.31
CA THR A 153 3.69 8.35 -6.69
C THR A 153 2.97 9.21 -5.65
N ILE A 154 3.72 9.95 -4.83
CA ILE A 154 3.17 10.62 -3.65
C ILE A 154 2.75 12.07 -3.87
N LYS A 155 2.99 12.64 -5.05
CA LYS A 155 2.71 14.07 -5.33
C LYS A 155 1.25 14.49 -5.15
N ASN A 156 0.31 13.55 -5.24
CA ASN A 156 -1.12 13.81 -5.13
C ASN A 156 -1.69 13.48 -3.73
N PHE A 157 -0.85 13.11 -2.76
CA PHE A 157 -1.28 12.90 -1.38
C PHE A 157 -1.56 14.21 -0.67
N ASP A 158 -2.51 14.20 0.25
CA ASP A 158 -2.95 15.36 1.03
C ASP A 158 -1.82 15.89 1.89
N GLU A 159 -0.97 15.00 2.42
CA GLU A 159 0.16 15.35 3.27
C GLU A 159 1.35 14.45 3.03
N ILE A 160 2.54 15.05 2.96
CA ILE A 160 3.82 14.40 2.75
C ILE A 160 4.74 14.73 3.93
N PHE A 161 5.34 13.71 4.51
CA PHE A 161 6.36 13.83 5.54
C PHE A 161 7.71 13.41 4.97
N TYR A 162 8.66 14.32 4.96
CA TYR A 162 10.06 14.01 4.63
C TYR A 162 10.78 13.69 5.94
N ILE A 163 11.24 12.45 6.05
CA ILE A 163 11.89 11.91 7.26
C ILE A 163 13.37 11.67 6.96
N GLU A 164 14.23 12.15 7.85
CA GLU A 164 15.67 11.94 7.79
C GLU A 164 16.21 11.71 9.20
N ASN A 165 17.08 10.73 9.38
CA ASN A 165 17.65 10.35 10.67
C ASN A 165 16.60 10.12 11.79
N GLY A 166 15.42 9.63 11.44
CA GLY A 166 14.33 9.36 12.38
C GLY A 166 13.48 10.58 12.76
N GLU A 167 13.75 11.75 12.19
CA GLU A 167 13.04 12.99 12.46
C GLU A 167 12.25 13.48 11.24
N VAL A 168 11.10 14.12 11.48
CA VAL A 168 10.32 14.80 10.44
C VAL A 168 10.97 16.15 10.16
N ILE A 169 11.70 16.24 9.05
CA ILE A 169 12.41 17.47 8.64
C ILE A 169 11.49 18.43 7.89
N GLU A 170 10.62 17.90 7.04
CA GLU A 170 9.66 18.70 6.28
C GLU A 170 8.30 18.01 6.26
N LYS A 171 7.25 18.85 6.30
CA LYS A 171 5.85 18.42 6.23
C LYS A 171 5.05 19.40 5.37
N GLY A 172 4.14 18.85 4.54
CA GLY A 172 3.24 19.63 3.70
C GLY A 172 2.76 18.90 2.47
N THR A 173 2.08 19.60 1.58
CA THR A 173 1.68 19.08 0.26
C THR A 173 2.87 19.14 -0.70
N HIS A 174 2.77 18.40 -1.82
CA HIS A 174 3.79 18.50 -2.89
C HIS A 174 4.05 19.97 -3.30
N LYS A 175 2.99 20.74 -3.52
CA LYS A 175 3.09 22.15 -3.93
C LYS A 175 3.86 23.00 -2.90
N THR A 176 3.53 22.87 -1.61
CA THR A 176 4.17 23.66 -0.55
C THR A 176 5.63 23.24 -0.34
N LEU A 177 5.93 21.95 -0.42
CA LEU A 177 7.29 21.44 -0.26
C LEU A 177 8.18 21.83 -1.44
N MET A 178 7.66 21.80 -2.67
CA MET A 178 8.39 22.30 -3.87
C MET A 178 8.70 23.78 -3.78
N ALA A 179 7.77 24.59 -3.25
CA ALA A 179 7.97 26.03 -3.09
C ALA A 179 9.06 26.36 -2.04
N LYS A 180 9.23 25.53 -1.01
CA LYS A 180 10.28 25.69 0.01
C LYS A 180 11.71 25.51 -0.52
N LYS A 181 11.90 24.81 -1.64
CA LYS A 181 13.21 24.52 -2.28
C LYS A 181 14.24 23.88 -1.32
N LYS A 182 13.79 23.04 -0.39
CA LYS A 182 14.64 22.35 0.61
C LYS A 182 14.88 20.88 0.23
N ASN A 183 14.98 19.97 1.21
CA ASN A 183 15.37 18.58 1.03
C ASN A 183 14.43 17.82 0.12
N TYR A 184 13.10 17.94 0.34
CA TYR A 184 12.10 17.33 -0.54
C TYR A 184 12.25 17.79 -2.00
N TYR A 185 12.41 19.09 -2.24
CA TYR A 185 12.62 19.64 -3.59
C TYR A 185 13.88 19.05 -4.24
N ASN A 186 15.00 19.03 -3.51
CA ASN A 186 16.25 18.49 -4.02
C ASN A 186 16.15 17.00 -4.37
N LEU A 187 15.47 16.22 -3.53
CA LEU A 187 15.22 14.79 -3.77
C LEU A 187 14.34 14.59 -5.03
N TYR A 188 13.28 15.39 -5.15
CA TYR A 188 12.38 15.34 -6.32
C TYR A 188 13.11 15.67 -7.62
N GLN A 189 13.93 16.72 -7.64
CA GLN A 189 14.72 17.11 -8.81
C GLN A 189 15.73 16.03 -9.23
N ARG A 190 16.38 15.39 -8.25
CA ARG A 190 17.30 14.26 -8.53
C ARG A 190 16.58 13.08 -9.18
N GLN A 191 15.37 12.76 -8.73
CA GLN A 191 14.60 11.66 -9.30
C GLN A 191 14.13 11.95 -10.73
N ILE A 192 13.68 13.17 -11.03
CA ILE A 192 13.31 13.56 -12.40
C ILE A 192 14.50 13.42 -13.34
N LYS A 193 15.66 13.97 -12.96
CA LYS A 193 16.88 13.89 -13.79
C LYS A 193 17.36 12.45 -14.04
N LYS A 194 17.07 11.52 -13.13
CA LYS A 194 17.45 10.09 -13.27
C LYS A 194 16.51 9.33 -14.19
N ASN A 195 15.28 9.83 -14.36
CA ASN A 195 14.22 9.19 -15.18
C ASN A 195 14.05 9.86 -16.57
N ALA A 196 14.76 10.94 -16.84
CA ALA A 196 14.87 11.63 -18.15
C ALA A 196 16.08 11.12 -18.95
#